data_aa663e7ab712eabe1335ec1ae729ad2b
#
_entry.id   aa663e7ab712eabe1335ec1ae729ad2b
#
_cell.length_a   1.000
_cell.length_b   1.000
_cell.length_c   1.000
_cell.angle_alpha   90.00
_cell.angle_beta   90.00
_cell.angle_gamma   90.00
#
_symmetry.space_group_name_H-M   'P 1'
#
loop_
_entity.id
_entity.type
_entity.pdbx_description
1 polymer ?
#
loop_
_entity_poly.entity_id
_entity_poly.type
_entity_poly.pdbx_seq_one_letter_code
_entity_poly.pdbx_strand_id
1 'polypeptide(L)'
;MSPTSWQAASEDSVHKMLLGKRIRHFRTPAGLTLDALGERVGVVGSQLSLIENGRREPRLSLLQAIARELNVDPAELLRQEAPDARSAMELELERAQHSPAYLQLKLPHVRTPKTLSDEALESLIGLHRELARRSLAAAATPEEARRANTAIRLKMRELGNYLPEIERVAEDLMRSVG
;
A
#
# COMPACT_ATOMS: atom_id res chain seq x y z
N MET A 1 15.10 -8.57 -20.21
CA MET A 1 14.27 -9.61 -19.54
C MET A 1 12.89 -9.03 -19.36
N SER A 2 11.85 -9.67 -19.90
CA SER A 2 10.47 -9.23 -19.72
C SER A 2 10.05 -9.45 -18.25
N PRO A 3 9.32 -8.51 -17.63
CA PRO A 3 8.83 -8.71 -16.27
C PRO A 3 7.93 -9.96 -16.21
N THR A 4 8.01 -10.70 -15.14
CA THR A 4 7.10 -11.83 -14.90
C THR A 4 5.70 -11.28 -14.65
N SER A 5 4.65 -12.08 -14.89
CA SER A 5 3.25 -11.62 -14.77
C SER A 5 2.91 -11.00 -13.42
N TRP A 6 3.51 -11.48 -12.33
CA TRP A 6 3.32 -10.91 -10.99
C TRP A 6 4.04 -9.57 -10.81
N GLN A 7 5.21 -9.35 -11.45
CA GLN A 7 5.91 -8.06 -11.44
C GLN A 7 5.10 -6.98 -12.13
N ALA A 8 4.55 -7.29 -13.30
CA ALA A 8 3.69 -6.38 -14.03
C ALA A 8 2.41 -6.02 -13.24
N ALA A 9 1.76 -6.98 -12.59
CA ALA A 9 0.60 -6.74 -11.73
C ALA A 9 0.94 -5.89 -10.50
N SER A 10 2.11 -6.11 -9.89
CA SER A 10 2.61 -5.31 -8.77
C SER A 10 2.89 -3.87 -9.18
N GLU A 11 3.57 -3.67 -10.30
CA GLU A 11 3.88 -2.34 -10.82
C GLU A 11 2.61 -1.55 -11.17
N ASP A 12 1.63 -2.19 -11.80
CA ASP A 12 0.34 -1.58 -12.14
C ASP A 12 -0.44 -1.14 -10.88
N SER A 13 -0.50 -1.98 -9.85
CA SER A 13 -1.13 -1.64 -8.57
C SER A 13 -0.43 -0.47 -7.89
N VAL A 14 0.89 -0.49 -7.83
CA VAL A 14 1.70 0.59 -7.24
C VAL A 14 1.52 1.90 -7.99
N HIS A 15 1.51 1.88 -9.34
CA HIS A 15 1.30 3.08 -10.14
C HIS A 15 -0.08 3.71 -9.92
N LYS A 16 -1.14 2.90 -9.91
CA LYS A 16 -2.51 3.37 -9.60
C LYS A 16 -2.60 3.99 -8.21
N MET A 17 -1.98 3.34 -7.23
CA MET A 17 -1.96 3.83 -5.86
C MET A 17 -1.16 5.14 -5.75
N LEU A 18 -0.01 5.25 -6.39
CA LEU A 18 0.81 6.45 -6.41
C LEU A 18 0.07 7.64 -7.02
N LEU A 19 -0.57 7.43 -8.17
CA LEU A 19 -1.41 8.45 -8.82
C LEU A 19 -2.53 8.92 -7.87
N GLY A 20 -3.23 7.98 -7.24
CA GLY A 20 -4.28 8.29 -6.28
C GLY A 20 -3.78 9.09 -5.07
N LYS A 21 -2.60 8.73 -4.52
CA LYS A 21 -1.97 9.48 -3.42
C LYS A 21 -1.62 10.92 -3.82
N ARG A 22 -1.12 11.13 -5.05
CA ARG A 22 -0.81 12.46 -5.55
C ARG A 22 -2.06 13.30 -5.74
N ILE A 23 -3.12 12.76 -6.32
CA ILE A 23 -4.40 13.46 -6.45
C ILE A 23 -4.89 13.92 -5.06
N ARG A 24 -4.88 13.03 -4.06
CA ARG A 24 -5.27 13.34 -2.69
C ARG A 24 -4.36 14.40 -2.06
N HIS A 25 -3.05 14.31 -2.29
CA HIS A 25 -2.05 15.25 -1.78
C HIS A 25 -2.33 16.68 -2.24
N PHE A 26 -2.70 16.90 -3.50
CA PHE A 26 -3.04 18.22 -4.02
C PHE A 26 -4.47 18.65 -3.67
N ARG A 27 -5.43 17.71 -3.63
CA ARG A 27 -6.84 18.02 -3.32
C ARG A 27 -7.02 18.49 -1.87
N THR A 28 -6.37 17.83 -0.91
CA THR A 28 -6.59 18.09 0.51
C THR A 28 -6.20 19.52 0.93
N PRO A 29 -5.00 20.04 0.59
CA PRO A 29 -4.64 21.42 0.87
C PRO A 29 -5.50 22.46 0.11
N ALA A 30 -6.04 22.07 -1.06
CA ALA A 30 -6.98 22.92 -1.80
C ALA A 30 -8.36 23.03 -1.13
N GLY A 31 -8.57 22.34 0.01
CA GLY A 31 -9.83 22.37 0.75
C GLY A 31 -11.00 21.65 0.05
N LEU A 32 -10.74 20.87 -1.00
CA LEU A 32 -11.77 20.20 -1.77
C LEU A 32 -12.13 18.84 -1.17
N THR A 33 -13.43 18.60 -0.96
CA THR A 33 -13.93 17.26 -0.68
C THR A 33 -13.92 16.40 -1.95
N LEU A 34 -14.08 15.08 -1.81
CA LEU A 34 -14.23 14.19 -2.98
C LEU A 34 -15.44 14.57 -3.84
N ASP A 35 -16.55 14.93 -3.19
CA ASP A 35 -17.77 15.32 -3.90
C ASP A 35 -17.59 16.67 -4.60
N ALA A 36 -16.98 17.67 -3.94
CA ALA A 36 -16.70 18.97 -4.54
C ALA A 36 -15.78 18.89 -5.75
N LEU A 37 -14.71 18.09 -5.68
CA LEU A 37 -13.85 17.86 -6.84
C LEU A 37 -14.60 17.07 -7.92
N GLY A 38 -15.37 16.04 -7.52
CA GLY A 38 -16.17 15.22 -8.43
C GLY A 38 -17.14 16.04 -9.26
N GLU A 39 -17.87 16.95 -8.64
CA GLU A 39 -18.80 17.87 -9.30
C GLU A 39 -18.08 18.73 -10.37
N ARG A 40 -16.91 19.27 -10.04
CA ARG A 40 -16.11 20.10 -10.98
C ARG A 40 -15.57 19.33 -12.18
N VAL A 41 -15.24 18.05 -12.01
CA VAL A 41 -14.66 17.21 -13.07
C VAL A 41 -15.69 16.26 -13.72
N GLY A 42 -16.97 16.36 -13.33
CA GLY A 42 -18.07 15.61 -13.94
C GLY A 42 -18.12 14.15 -13.55
N VAL A 43 -17.73 13.78 -12.33
CA VAL A 43 -17.84 12.41 -11.78
C VAL A 43 -18.34 12.44 -10.34
N VAL A 44 -18.88 11.33 -9.85
CA VAL A 44 -19.30 11.21 -8.45
C VAL A 44 -18.10 11.05 -7.52
N GLY A 45 -18.19 11.56 -6.28
CA GLY A 45 -17.11 11.50 -5.29
C GLY A 45 -16.65 10.07 -4.97
N SER A 46 -17.57 9.08 -5.02
CA SER A 46 -17.23 7.67 -4.85
C SER A 46 -16.28 7.14 -5.94
N GLN A 47 -16.40 7.62 -7.18
CA GLN A 47 -15.47 7.29 -8.25
C GLN A 47 -14.07 7.88 -8.00
N LEU A 48 -13.99 9.13 -7.54
CA LEU A 48 -12.71 9.74 -7.12
C LEU A 48 -12.11 8.99 -5.92
N SER A 49 -12.92 8.54 -4.97
CA SER A 49 -12.47 7.70 -3.87
C SER A 49 -11.81 6.40 -4.34
N LEU A 50 -12.37 5.75 -5.36
CA LEU A 50 -11.75 4.55 -5.95
C LEU A 50 -10.40 4.88 -6.61
N ILE A 51 -10.30 6.03 -7.29
CA ILE A 51 -9.06 6.49 -7.93
C ILE A 51 -8.02 6.83 -6.85
N GLU A 52 -8.36 7.61 -5.83
CA GLU A 52 -7.45 7.98 -4.74
C GLU A 52 -6.92 6.78 -3.92
N ASN A 53 -7.70 5.69 -3.89
CA ASN A 53 -7.29 4.44 -3.24
C ASN A 53 -6.64 3.42 -4.20
N GLY A 54 -6.28 3.82 -5.43
CA GLY A 54 -5.61 2.98 -6.41
C GLY A 54 -6.45 1.82 -6.97
N ARG A 55 -7.78 1.82 -6.73
CA ARG A 55 -8.68 0.76 -7.18
C ARG A 55 -9.21 0.96 -8.58
N ARG A 56 -9.07 2.15 -9.12
CA ARG A 56 -9.52 2.52 -10.46
C ARG A 56 -8.54 3.49 -11.08
N GLU A 57 -8.20 3.28 -12.33
CA GLU A 57 -7.42 4.20 -13.12
C GLU A 57 -8.33 5.24 -13.79
N PRO A 58 -8.04 6.55 -13.72
CA PRO A 58 -8.79 7.56 -14.44
C PRO A 58 -8.46 7.49 -15.94
N ARG A 59 -9.44 7.76 -16.78
CA ARG A 59 -9.18 8.04 -18.20
C ARG A 59 -8.35 9.31 -18.33
N LEU A 60 -7.56 9.42 -19.40
CA LEU A 60 -6.69 10.58 -19.63
C LEU A 60 -7.45 11.92 -19.56
N SER A 61 -8.66 11.99 -20.13
CA SER A 61 -9.49 13.19 -20.07
C SER A 61 -9.88 13.58 -18.63
N LEU A 62 -10.19 12.61 -17.79
CA LEU A 62 -10.48 12.85 -16.37
C LEU A 62 -9.23 13.28 -15.61
N LEU A 63 -8.09 12.65 -15.88
CA LEU A 63 -6.80 13.06 -15.28
C LEU A 63 -6.46 14.51 -15.59
N GLN A 64 -6.62 14.92 -16.85
CA GLN A 64 -6.41 16.29 -17.28
C GLN A 64 -7.39 17.27 -16.63
N ALA A 65 -8.67 16.88 -16.46
CA ALA A 65 -9.66 17.68 -15.77
C ALA A 65 -9.28 17.84 -14.27
N ILE A 66 -8.90 16.76 -13.60
CA ILE A 66 -8.43 16.79 -12.19
C ILE A 66 -7.21 17.72 -12.06
N ALA A 67 -6.20 17.58 -12.91
CA ALA A 67 -5.01 18.41 -12.87
C ALA A 67 -5.33 19.90 -13.03
N ARG A 68 -6.24 20.25 -13.94
CA ARG A 68 -6.72 21.62 -14.15
C ARG A 68 -7.42 22.18 -12.90
N GLU A 69 -8.35 21.42 -12.30
CA GLU A 69 -9.07 21.85 -11.12
C GLU A 69 -8.18 21.98 -9.87
N LEU A 70 -7.12 21.18 -9.79
CA LEU A 70 -6.11 21.26 -8.73
C LEU A 70 -5.00 22.30 -9.04
N ASN A 71 -5.05 22.94 -10.20
CA ASN A 71 -4.04 23.89 -10.68
C ASN A 71 -2.61 23.33 -10.66
N VAL A 72 -2.44 22.10 -11.16
CA VAL A 72 -1.15 21.42 -11.28
C VAL A 72 -0.94 20.91 -12.70
N ASP A 73 0.33 20.75 -13.08
CA ASP A 73 0.64 20.09 -14.34
C ASP A 73 0.22 18.61 -14.28
N PRO A 74 -0.44 18.04 -15.29
CA PRO A 74 -0.73 16.62 -15.34
C PRO A 74 0.51 15.72 -15.10
N ALA A 75 1.69 16.16 -15.51
CA ALA A 75 2.95 15.46 -15.25
C ALA A 75 3.27 15.35 -13.76
N GLU A 76 2.86 16.32 -12.94
CA GLU A 76 3.01 16.27 -11.49
C GLU A 76 2.19 15.13 -10.87
N LEU A 77 1.01 14.84 -11.41
CA LEU A 77 0.19 13.71 -10.95
C LEU A 77 0.80 12.36 -11.35
N LEU A 78 1.61 12.32 -12.41
CA LEU A 78 2.23 11.11 -12.95
C LEU A 78 3.66 10.85 -12.45
N ARG A 79 4.20 11.69 -11.58
CA ARG A 79 5.53 11.47 -11.00
C ARG A 79 5.61 10.15 -10.25
N GLN A 80 6.77 9.51 -10.30
CA GLN A 80 7.00 8.18 -9.71
C GLN A 80 7.39 8.22 -8.24
N GLU A 81 7.66 9.40 -7.68
CA GLU A 81 7.98 9.58 -6.26
C GLU A 81 6.71 9.72 -5.42
N ALA A 82 6.74 9.19 -4.22
CA ALA A 82 5.65 9.39 -3.26
C ALA A 82 5.55 10.88 -2.87
N PRO A 83 4.33 11.43 -2.74
CA PRO A 83 4.16 12.85 -2.42
C PRO A 83 4.54 13.22 -0.97
N ASP A 84 4.53 12.26 -0.07
CA ASP A 84 4.83 12.41 1.36
C ASP A 84 5.33 11.11 1.98
N ALA A 85 5.87 11.18 3.21
CA ALA A 85 6.46 10.04 3.91
C ALA A 85 5.43 8.91 4.16
N ARG A 86 4.20 9.26 4.55
CA ARG A 86 3.16 8.28 4.77
C ARG A 86 2.78 7.55 3.48
N SER A 87 2.64 8.28 2.39
CA SER A 87 2.39 7.69 1.07
C SER A 87 3.53 6.77 0.64
N ALA A 88 4.78 7.11 0.95
CA ALA A 88 5.94 6.25 0.70
C ALA A 88 5.84 4.92 1.48
N MET A 89 5.48 4.96 2.76
CA MET A 89 5.27 3.77 3.59
C MET A 89 4.12 2.90 3.06
N GLU A 90 2.99 3.50 2.71
CA GLU A 90 1.85 2.76 2.17
C GLU A 90 2.18 2.10 0.82
N LEU A 91 2.96 2.75 -0.05
CA LEU A 91 3.46 2.17 -1.30
C LEU A 91 4.48 1.06 -1.07
N GLU A 92 5.32 1.17 -0.05
CA GLU A 92 6.26 0.10 0.34
C GLU A 92 5.50 -1.14 0.81
N LEU A 93 4.46 -0.96 1.63
CA LEU A 93 3.61 -2.06 2.07
C LEU A 93 2.92 -2.74 0.88
N GLU A 94 2.38 -1.97 -0.07
CA GLU A 94 1.76 -2.50 -1.29
C GLU A 94 2.75 -3.35 -2.09
N ARG A 95 3.97 -2.85 -2.31
CA ARG A 95 5.04 -3.61 -2.99
C ARG A 95 5.38 -4.91 -2.25
N ALA A 96 5.49 -4.85 -0.92
CA ALA A 96 5.80 -6.01 -0.10
C ALA A 96 4.73 -7.10 -0.23
N GLN A 97 3.46 -6.73 -0.27
CA GLN A 97 2.31 -7.64 -0.41
C GLN A 97 2.23 -8.30 -1.80
N HIS A 98 2.84 -7.73 -2.82
CA HIS A 98 2.96 -8.34 -4.15
C HIS A 98 4.27 -9.14 -4.33
N SER A 99 5.11 -9.23 -3.29
CA SER A 99 6.37 -10.00 -3.39
C SER A 99 6.10 -11.50 -3.55
N PRO A 100 6.97 -12.25 -4.25
CA PRO A 100 6.85 -13.70 -4.36
C PRO A 100 6.77 -14.39 -3.02
N ALA A 101 7.52 -13.93 -2.04
CA ALA A 101 7.52 -14.43 -0.67
C ALA A 101 6.13 -14.33 -0.03
N TYR A 102 5.47 -13.19 -0.18
CA TYR A 102 4.13 -12.96 0.36
C TYR A 102 3.08 -13.84 -0.33
N LEU A 103 3.16 -13.94 -1.65
CA LEU A 103 2.25 -14.76 -2.44
C LEU A 103 2.39 -16.25 -2.13
N GLN A 104 3.62 -16.75 -1.89
CA GLN A 104 3.87 -18.13 -1.48
C GLN A 104 3.25 -18.47 -0.13
N LEU A 105 3.24 -17.53 0.80
CA LEU A 105 2.65 -17.69 2.12
C LEU A 105 1.11 -17.60 2.11
N LYS A 106 0.49 -17.26 0.96
CA LYS A 106 -0.97 -17.08 0.80
C LYS A 106 -1.60 -16.15 1.83
N LEU A 107 -0.86 -15.10 2.21
CA LEU A 107 -1.30 -14.14 3.21
C LEU A 107 -2.41 -13.22 2.65
N PRO A 108 -3.38 -12.81 3.49
CA PRO A 108 -4.41 -11.88 3.06
C PRO A 108 -3.81 -10.51 2.74
N HIS A 109 -4.32 -9.86 1.70
CA HIS A 109 -3.93 -8.49 1.38
C HIS A 109 -4.43 -7.52 2.46
N VAL A 110 -3.50 -6.91 3.18
CA VAL A 110 -3.80 -5.97 4.26
C VAL A 110 -4.04 -4.59 3.68
N ARG A 111 -5.23 -4.05 3.90
CA ARG A 111 -5.52 -2.65 3.60
C ARG A 111 -5.13 -1.79 4.78
N THR A 112 -4.37 -0.74 4.52
CA THR A 112 -4.01 0.22 5.56
C THR A 112 -5.23 1.06 5.93
N PRO A 113 -5.79 0.95 7.15
CA PRO A 113 -6.83 1.87 7.60
C PRO A 113 -6.28 3.29 7.62
N LYS A 114 -7.11 4.26 7.25
CA LYS A 114 -6.73 5.70 7.30
C LYS A 114 -6.40 6.17 8.72
N THR A 115 -6.90 5.44 9.72
CA THR A 115 -6.72 5.69 11.15
C THR A 115 -5.46 5.06 11.73
N LEU A 116 -4.73 4.25 10.96
CA LEU A 116 -3.49 3.62 11.42
C LEU A 116 -2.43 4.70 11.63
N SER A 117 -1.76 4.69 12.79
CA SER A 117 -0.65 5.61 13.05
C SER A 117 0.57 5.28 12.19
N ASP A 118 1.48 6.24 12.03
CA ASP A 118 2.69 6.03 11.22
C ASP A 118 3.61 4.98 11.87
N GLU A 119 3.67 4.92 13.21
CA GLU A 119 4.43 3.92 13.94
C GLU A 119 3.87 2.50 13.71
N ALA A 120 2.53 2.37 13.71
CA ALA A 120 1.89 1.09 13.44
C ALA A 120 2.10 0.65 11.97
N LEU A 121 2.07 1.60 11.02
CA LEU A 121 2.37 1.33 9.63
C LEU A 121 3.83 0.89 9.43
N GLU A 122 4.78 1.53 10.08
CA GLU A 122 6.19 1.16 10.05
C GLU A 122 6.42 -0.24 10.65
N SER A 123 5.75 -0.55 11.77
CA SER A 123 5.78 -1.88 12.37
C SER A 123 5.21 -2.95 11.45
N LEU A 124 4.13 -2.64 10.73
CA LEU A 124 3.54 -3.54 9.73
C LEU A 124 4.49 -3.80 8.55
N ILE A 125 5.15 -2.76 8.04
CA ILE A 125 6.18 -2.88 7.00
C ILE A 125 7.34 -3.74 7.51
N GLY A 126 7.78 -3.51 8.75
CA GLY A 126 8.81 -4.31 9.40
C GLY A 126 8.44 -5.80 9.46
N LEU A 127 7.19 -6.12 9.79
CA LEU A 127 6.69 -7.49 9.76
C LEU A 127 6.77 -8.10 8.35
N HIS A 128 6.35 -7.38 7.32
CA HIS A 128 6.42 -7.88 5.94
C HIS A 128 7.87 -8.11 5.49
N ARG A 129 8.81 -7.26 5.89
CA ARG A 129 10.24 -7.45 5.62
C ARG A 129 10.78 -8.72 6.30
N GLU A 130 10.37 -9.02 7.54
CA GLU A 130 10.77 -10.25 8.23
C GLU A 130 10.17 -11.51 7.58
N LEU A 131 8.90 -11.44 7.18
CA LEU A 131 8.24 -12.53 6.44
C LEU A 131 8.95 -12.82 5.10
N ALA A 132 9.33 -11.76 4.36
CA ALA A 132 10.09 -11.90 3.13
C ALA A 132 11.47 -12.53 3.37
N ARG A 133 12.20 -12.10 4.40
CA ARG A 133 13.49 -12.70 4.79
C ARG A 133 13.33 -14.18 5.13
N ARG A 134 12.29 -14.54 5.88
CA ARG A 134 12.03 -15.94 6.22
C ARG A 134 11.75 -16.80 4.99
N SER A 135 10.97 -16.31 4.05
CA SER A 135 10.68 -17.04 2.81
C SER A 135 11.95 -17.30 1.99
N LEU A 136 12.87 -16.33 1.95
CA LEU A 136 14.17 -16.48 1.33
C LEU A 136 15.09 -17.42 2.14
N ALA A 137 14.99 -17.40 3.47
CA ALA A 137 15.78 -18.22 4.39
C ALA A 137 15.21 -19.65 4.58
N ALA A 138 14.03 -19.97 4.05
CA ALA A 138 13.52 -21.36 4.02
C ALA A 138 14.43 -22.31 3.20
N ALA A 139 15.35 -21.76 2.41
CA ALA A 139 16.48 -22.46 1.78
C ALA A 139 17.77 -22.46 2.64
N ALA A 140 17.76 -21.85 3.84
CA ALA A 140 18.89 -21.63 4.72
C ALA A 140 18.85 -22.51 5.98
N THR A 141 19.78 -22.30 6.91
CA THR A 141 19.96 -23.15 8.08
C THR A 141 18.74 -23.09 9.06
N PRO A 142 18.50 -24.17 9.85
CA PRO A 142 17.45 -24.19 10.87
C PRO A 142 17.57 -23.06 11.92
N GLU A 143 18.78 -22.55 12.14
CA GLU A 143 19.04 -21.46 13.08
C GLU A 143 18.54 -20.12 12.55
N GLU A 144 18.76 -19.83 11.27
CA GLU A 144 18.25 -18.61 10.61
C GLU A 144 16.73 -18.61 10.57
N ALA A 145 16.11 -19.75 10.31
CA ALA A 145 14.66 -19.89 10.37
C ALA A 145 14.10 -19.62 11.79
N ARG A 146 14.77 -20.08 12.85
CA ARG A 146 14.37 -19.77 14.26
C ARG A 146 14.52 -18.28 14.56
N ARG A 147 15.60 -17.64 14.15
CA ARG A 147 15.82 -16.18 14.35
C ARG A 147 14.73 -15.37 13.65
N ALA A 148 14.41 -15.70 12.39
CA ALA A 148 13.35 -15.04 11.63
C ALA A 148 11.98 -15.24 12.31
N ASN A 149 11.65 -16.44 12.79
CA ASN A 149 10.40 -16.70 13.53
C ASN A 149 10.28 -15.87 14.82
N THR A 150 11.39 -15.70 15.54
CA THR A 150 11.42 -14.88 16.77
C THR A 150 11.17 -13.41 16.44
N ALA A 151 11.81 -12.88 15.39
CA ALA A 151 11.62 -11.51 14.94
C ALA A 151 10.18 -11.25 14.47
N ILE A 152 9.59 -12.18 13.71
CA ILE A 152 8.18 -12.14 13.29
C ILE A 152 7.26 -12.06 14.51
N ARG A 153 7.43 -12.95 15.50
CA ARG A 153 6.60 -12.96 16.72
C ARG A 153 6.70 -11.66 17.51
N LEU A 154 7.91 -11.06 17.56
CA LEU A 154 8.11 -9.78 18.24
C LEU A 154 7.34 -8.67 17.53
N LYS A 155 7.49 -8.54 16.21
CA LYS A 155 6.77 -7.55 15.41
C LYS A 155 5.25 -7.71 15.48
N MET A 156 4.74 -8.94 15.52
CA MET A 156 3.32 -9.22 15.68
C MET A 156 2.80 -8.77 17.04
N ARG A 157 3.60 -8.95 18.12
CA ARG A 157 3.23 -8.45 19.45
C ARG A 157 3.18 -6.92 19.48
N GLU A 158 4.13 -6.25 18.84
CA GLU A 158 4.12 -4.79 18.70
C GLU A 158 2.85 -4.30 17.97
N LEU A 159 2.46 -4.97 16.89
CA LEU A 159 1.24 -4.65 16.12
C LEU A 159 -0.05 -4.89 16.90
N GLY A 160 -0.11 -5.94 17.73
CA GLY A 160 -1.27 -6.24 18.57
C GLY A 160 -1.61 -5.14 19.57
N ASN A 161 -0.65 -4.25 19.88
CA ASN A 161 -0.89 -3.09 20.73
C ASN A 161 -1.63 -1.94 20.01
N TYR A 162 -1.75 -1.97 18.68
CA TYR A 162 -2.26 -0.83 17.91
C TYR A 162 -3.72 -0.96 17.47
N LEU A 163 -4.18 -2.14 17.02
CA LEU A 163 -5.58 -2.31 16.60
C LEU A 163 -6.04 -3.78 16.67
N PRO A 164 -7.29 -4.05 17.16
CA PRO A 164 -7.87 -5.40 17.17
C PRO A 164 -8.00 -6.06 15.79
N GLU A 165 -8.12 -5.25 14.72
CA GLU A 165 -8.18 -5.73 13.33
C GLU A 165 -6.84 -6.26 12.83
N ILE A 166 -5.73 -5.69 13.32
CA ILE A 166 -4.37 -6.18 13.03
C ILE A 166 -4.08 -7.44 13.85
N GLU A 167 -4.63 -7.58 15.05
CA GLU A 167 -4.53 -8.79 15.86
C GLU A 167 -5.04 -10.02 15.09
N ARG A 168 -6.18 -9.90 14.42
CA ARG A 168 -6.75 -10.97 13.58
C ARG A 168 -5.86 -11.33 12.39
N VAL A 169 -5.31 -10.33 11.70
CA VAL A 169 -4.34 -10.54 10.61
C VAL A 169 -3.06 -11.17 11.14
N ALA A 170 -2.58 -10.73 12.31
CA ALA A 170 -1.43 -11.29 12.98
C ALA A 170 -1.64 -12.75 13.38
N GLU A 171 -2.81 -13.10 13.90
CA GLU A 171 -3.17 -14.50 14.26
C GLU A 171 -3.25 -15.41 13.02
N ASP A 172 -3.83 -14.93 11.93
CA ASP A 172 -3.90 -15.67 10.66
C ASP A 172 -2.50 -15.89 10.06
N LEU A 173 -1.64 -14.88 10.17
CA LEU A 173 -0.22 -14.98 9.84
C LEU A 173 0.51 -16.01 10.70
N MET A 174 0.24 -16.04 12.01
CA MET A 174 0.86 -17.01 12.94
C MET A 174 0.46 -18.44 12.62
N ARG A 175 -0.81 -18.69 12.30
CA ARG A 175 -1.30 -20.01 11.91
C ARG A 175 -0.68 -20.53 10.62
N SER A 176 -0.36 -19.64 9.68
CA SER A 176 0.28 -20.02 8.41
C SER A 176 1.78 -20.28 8.50
N VAL A 177 2.41 -19.88 9.63
CA VAL A 177 3.86 -19.95 9.90
C VAL A 177 4.23 -21.09 10.88
N GLY A 178 3.24 -21.69 11.56
CA GLY A 178 3.40 -22.86 12.46
C GLY A 178 3.37 -24.14 11.67
#